data_1b6e2c6acd1290f8d37119b2d827f16d
#
_entry.id   1b6e2c6acd1290f8d37119b2d827f16d
#
_cell.length_a   1.000
_cell.length_b   1.000
_cell.length_c   1.000
_cell.angle_alpha   90.00
_cell.angle_beta   90.00
_cell.angle_gamma   90.00
#
_symmetry.space_group_name_H-M   'P 1'
#
loop_
_entity.id
_entity.type
_entity.pdbx_description
1 polymer ?
#
loop_
_entity_poly.entity_id
_entity_poly.type
_entity_poly.pdbx_seq_one_letter_code
_entity_poly.pdbx_strand_id
1 'polypeptide(L)'
;MNEMIDIHQENPRRERGQSLVEMAMSLVILLLLVGGVVDLGRAFFTFMALRDSVQEGALYGSINPTLTQEIRNHVLDSSDMIPDLISSDDIFVEVIGAPCTGNGIRVSVQYDDFPITMPFIGTVIGGQTISISASVTDTILSPGCN
;
A
#
# COMPACT_ATOMS: atom_id res chain seq x y z
N MET A 1 -55.76 10.81 -54.50
CA MET A 1 -54.67 9.94 -54.04
C MET A 1 -53.93 10.72 -52.93
N ASN A 2 -54.39 10.55 -51.67
CA ASN A 2 -53.80 11.22 -50.50
C ASN A 2 -52.87 10.21 -49.80
N GLU A 3 -51.61 10.44 -49.93
CA GLU A 3 -50.59 9.74 -49.19
C GLU A 3 -50.53 10.34 -47.78
N MET A 4 -51.02 9.58 -46.77
CA MET A 4 -50.89 9.93 -45.33
C MET A 4 -49.48 9.67 -44.96
N ILE A 5 -48.71 10.73 -44.70
CA ILE A 5 -47.38 10.67 -44.03
C ILE A 5 -47.64 10.38 -42.56
N ASP A 6 -47.38 9.16 -42.16
CA ASP A 6 -47.40 8.71 -40.76
C ASP A 6 -46.14 9.24 -40.09
N ILE A 7 -46.28 10.39 -39.45
CA ILE A 7 -45.17 10.96 -38.64
C ILE A 7 -45.14 10.17 -37.35
N HIS A 8 -44.22 9.20 -37.26
CA HIS A 8 -43.86 8.56 -36.01
C HIS A 8 -43.40 9.64 -35.01
N GLN A 9 -44.31 10.07 -34.13
CA GLN A 9 -43.96 10.91 -32.97
C GLN A 9 -43.17 10.04 -31.99
N GLU A 10 -41.85 10.09 -32.08
CA GLU A 10 -40.97 9.58 -31.05
C GLU A 10 -41.28 10.28 -29.72
N ASN A 11 -41.63 9.50 -28.70
CA ASN A 11 -42.09 10.00 -27.41
C ASN A 11 -40.87 10.49 -26.57
N PRO A 12 -40.62 11.81 -26.48
CA PRO A 12 -39.39 12.37 -25.86
C PRO A 12 -39.28 12.10 -24.34
N ARG A 13 -40.34 11.58 -23.72
CA ARG A 13 -40.35 11.23 -22.30
C ARG A 13 -39.62 9.92 -22.01
N ARG A 14 -39.53 9.01 -22.96
CA ARG A 14 -38.89 7.71 -22.82
C ARG A 14 -37.36 7.84 -22.89
N GLU A 15 -36.84 8.74 -23.69
CA GLU A 15 -35.42 9.01 -23.85
C GLU A 15 -34.78 9.65 -22.60
N ARG A 16 -35.51 10.54 -21.91
CA ARG A 16 -35.04 11.19 -20.68
C ARG A 16 -34.81 10.21 -19.53
N GLY A 17 -35.64 9.18 -19.40
CA GLY A 17 -35.48 8.13 -18.39
C GLY A 17 -34.28 7.24 -18.65
N GLN A 18 -34.04 6.88 -19.92
CA GLN A 18 -32.89 6.05 -20.32
C GLN A 18 -31.56 6.78 -20.06
N SER A 19 -31.45 8.04 -20.41
CA SER A 19 -30.25 8.86 -20.17
C SER A 19 -29.91 8.99 -18.68
N LEU A 20 -30.92 9.09 -17.80
CA LEU A 20 -30.71 9.11 -16.34
C LEU A 20 -30.13 7.80 -15.81
N VAL A 21 -30.61 6.66 -16.30
CA VAL A 21 -30.11 5.33 -15.91
C VAL A 21 -28.65 5.15 -16.38
N GLU A 22 -28.35 5.55 -17.61
CA GLU A 22 -26.99 5.48 -18.16
C GLU A 22 -26.02 6.36 -17.37
N MET A 23 -26.46 7.60 -17.03
CA MET A 23 -25.68 8.48 -16.17
C MET A 23 -25.45 7.89 -14.78
N ALA A 24 -26.47 7.28 -14.17
CA ALA A 24 -26.35 6.64 -12.85
C ALA A 24 -25.36 5.48 -12.88
N MET A 25 -25.41 4.61 -13.90
CA MET A 25 -24.45 3.52 -14.06
C MET A 25 -23.02 4.02 -14.28
N SER A 26 -22.85 5.04 -15.10
CA SER A 26 -21.54 5.66 -15.35
C SER A 26 -20.97 6.29 -14.07
N LEU A 27 -21.81 6.91 -13.24
CA LEU A 27 -21.41 7.47 -11.96
C LEU A 27 -20.90 6.40 -10.98
N VAL A 28 -21.58 5.25 -10.89
CA VAL A 28 -21.16 4.14 -10.03
C VAL A 28 -19.78 3.63 -10.45
N ILE A 29 -19.56 3.43 -11.75
CA ILE A 29 -18.26 2.99 -12.28
C ILE A 29 -17.17 4.02 -11.96
N LEU A 30 -17.47 5.31 -12.15
CA LEU A 30 -16.53 6.39 -11.83
C LEU A 30 -16.16 6.40 -10.34
N LEU A 31 -17.14 6.24 -9.44
CA LEU A 31 -16.90 6.19 -8.00
C LEU A 31 -16.05 4.98 -7.58
N LEU A 32 -16.25 3.82 -8.21
CA LEU A 32 -15.42 2.65 -7.99
C LEU A 32 -13.97 2.89 -8.44
N LEU A 33 -13.77 3.51 -9.61
CA LEU A 33 -12.43 3.86 -10.08
C LEU A 33 -11.74 4.84 -9.15
N VAL A 34 -12.43 5.89 -8.70
CA VAL A 34 -11.88 6.87 -7.73
C VAL A 34 -11.52 6.19 -6.41
N GLY A 35 -12.39 5.32 -5.88
CA GLY A 35 -12.10 4.54 -4.67
C GLY A 35 -10.84 3.69 -4.81
N GLY A 36 -10.68 3.00 -5.94
CA GLY A 36 -9.47 2.21 -6.23
C GLY A 36 -8.20 3.04 -6.29
N VAL A 37 -8.26 4.23 -6.90
CA VAL A 37 -7.10 5.15 -6.96
C VAL A 37 -6.73 5.65 -5.55
N VAL A 38 -7.71 5.95 -4.71
CA VAL A 38 -7.49 6.38 -3.32
C VAL A 38 -6.82 5.26 -2.52
N ASP A 39 -7.31 4.03 -2.60
CA ASP A 39 -6.72 2.89 -1.87
C ASP A 39 -5.29 2.60 -2.35
N LEU A 40 -5.05 2.66 -3.67
CA LEU A 40 -3.70 2.51 -4.23
C LEU A 40 -2.76 3.61 -3.73
N GLY A 41 -3.22 4.86 -3.69
CA GLY A 41 -2.45 5.99 -3.16
C GLY A 41 -2.06 5.77 -1.69
N ARG A 42 -3.03 5.37 -0.85
CA ARG A 42 -2.78 5.07 0.56
C ARG A 42 -1.77 3.92 0.73
N ALA A 43 -1.95 2.81 -0.01
CA ALA A 43 -1.03 1.68 0.02
C ALA A 43 0.39 2.09 -0.39
N PHE A 44 0.52 2.92 -1.42
CA PHE A 44 1.80 3.44 -1.87
C PHE A 44 2.49 4.30 -0.81
N PHE A 45 1.76 5.23 -0.17
CA PHE A 45 2.32 6.05 0.91
C PHE A 45 2.74 5.21 2.11
N THR A 46 1.93 4.23 2.51
CA THR A 46 2.30 3.29 3.58
C THR A 46 3.56 2.51 3.22
N PHE A 47 3.66 1.99 1.99
CA PHE A 47 4.86 1.30 1.52
C PHE A 47 6.11 2.18 1.57
N MET A 48 6.00 3.44 1.13
CA MET A 48 7.12 4.39 1.19
C MET A 48 7.55 4.68 2.62
N ALA A 49 6.59 4.90 3.54
CA ALA A 49 6.88 5.12 4.95
C ALA A 49 7.59 3.91 5.59
N LEU A 50 7.10 2.69 5.34
CA LEU A 50 7.74 1.46 5.81
C LEU A 50 9.15 1.28 5.23
N ARG A 51 9.32 1.59 3.94
CA ARG A 51 10.63 1.50 3.29
C ARG A 51 11.64 2.49 3.89
N ASP A 52 11.23 3.72 4.10
CA ASP A 52 12.09 4.75 4.70
C ASP A 52 12.48 4.38 6.13
N SER A 53 11.54 3.82 6.92
CA SER A 53 11.81 3.40 8.30
C SER A 53 12.81 2.23 8.36
N VAL A 54 12.67 1.21 7.51
CA VAL A 54 13.65 0.09 7.49
C VAL A 54 15.00 0.53 6.95
N GLN A 55 15.05 1.54 6.09
CA GLN A 55 16.29 2.14 5.61
C GLN A 55 17.05 2.83 6.76
N GLU A 56 16.35 3.57 7.61
CA GLU A 56 16.96 4.18 8.80
C GLU A 56 17.46 3.14 9.80
N GLY A 57 16.66 2.09 10.07
CA GLY A 57 17.08 0.95 10.87
C GLY A 57 18.30 0.23 10.29
N ALA A 58 18.36 0.02 8.97
CA ALA A 58 19.49 -0.62 8.30
C ALA A 58 20.77 0.24 8.38
N LEU A 59 20.62 1.56 8.24
CA LEU A 59 21.73 2.51 8.38
C LEU A 59 22.31 2.47 9.81
N TYR A 60 21.47 2.49 10.83
CA TYR A 60 21.93 2.32 12.22
C TYR A 60 22.60 0.96 12.43
N GLY A 61 21.99 -0.11 11.88
CA GLY A 61 22.51 -1.47 11.94
C GLY A 61 23.85 -1.67 11.23
N SER A 62 24.14 -0.87 10.19
CA SER A 62 25.43 -0.92 9.49
C SER A 62 26.62 -0.57 10.40
N ILE A 63 26.38 0.19 11.45
CA ILE A 63 27.40 0.59 12.44
C ILE A 63 27.31 -0.26 13.72
N ASN A 64 26.09 -0.71 14.07
CA ASN A 64 25.80 -1.46 15.29
C ASN A 64 25.08 -2.79 15.01
N PRO A 65 25.69 -3.73 14.26
CA PRO A 65 24.99 -4.91 13.72
C PRO A 65 24.51 -5.92 14.77
N THR A 66 24.99 -5.82 16.03
CA THR A 66 24.62 -6.72 17.12
C THR A 66 23.49 -6.18 18.00
N LEU A 67 23.17 -4.88 17.88
CA LEU A 67 22.16 -4.22 18.71
C LEU A 67 20.75 -4.32 18.08
N THR A 68 20.26 -5.55 17.90
CA THR A 68 19.00 -5.82 17.21
C THR A 68 17.80 -5.05 17.76
N GLN A 69 17.71 -4.89 19.09
CA GLN A 69 16.61 -4.16 19.70
C GLN A 69 16.68 -2.66 19.43
N GLU A 70 17.87 -2.09 19.44
CA GLU A 70 18.06 -0.67 19.11
C GLU A 70 17.76 -0.40 17.62
N ILE A 71 18.13 -1.35 16.73
CA ILE A 71 17.76 -1.26 15.31
C ILE A 71 16.24 -1.23 15.15
N ARG A 72 15.51 -2.09 15.87
CA ARG A 72 14.03 -2.09 15.86
C ARG A 72 13.47 -0.77 16.40
N ASN A 73 14.02 -0.24 17.46
CA ASN A 73 13.60 1.05 18.02
C ASN A 73 13.81 2.18 17.00
N HIS A 74 14.95 2.20 16.28
CA HIS A 74 15.18 3.18 15.21
C HIS A 74 14.16 3.09 14.07
N VAL A 75 13.74 1.86 13.71
CA VAL A 75 12.65 1.67 12.72
C VAL A 75 11.35 2.28 13.23
N LEU A 76 10.98 2.02 14.51
CA LEU A 76 9.73 2.52 15.09
C LEU A 76 9.74 4.03 15.29
N ASP A 77 10.88 4.61 15.68
CA ASP A 77 11.02 6.04 15.97
C ASP A 77 11.24 6.90 14.72
N SER A 78 11.40 6.28 13.53
CA SER A 78 11.68 6.98 12.27
C SER A 78 10.55 7.90 11.79
N SER A 79 9.32 7.65 12.22
CA SER A 79 8.14 8.44 11.88
C SER A 79 7.02 8.22 12.90
N ASP A 80 6.30 9.28 13.24
CA ASP A 80 5.14 9.22 14.13
C ASP A 80 4.04 8.28 13.65
N MET A 81 4.00 7.98 12.36
CA MET A 81 3.02 7.08 11.75
C MET A 81 3.35 5.60 11.98
N ILE A 82 4.63 5.23 12.09
CA ILE A 82 5.07 3.82 12.11
C ILE A 82 4.60 3.07 13.35
N PRO A 83 4.66 3.62 14.58
CA PRO A 83 4.19 2.90 15.77
C PRO A 83 2.68 2.56 15.76
N ASP A 84 1.88 3.30 14.98
CA ASP A 84 0.45 3.03 14.80
C ASP A 84 0.17 1.90 13.79
N LEU A 85 1.15 1.60 12.93
CA LEU A 85 1.01 0.60 11.85
C LEU A 85 1.61 -0.75 12.23
N ILE A 86 2.76 -0.76 12.90
CA ILE A 86 3.55 -1.96 13.18
C ILE A 86 4.08 -1.95 14.60
N SER A 87 4.42 -3.13 15.09
CA SER A 87 5.08 -3.38 16.37
C SER A 87 6.53 -3.85 16.18
N SER A 88 7.29 -3.95 17.25
CA SER A 88 8.66 -4.49 17.20
C SER A 88 8.73 -5.93 16.69
N ASP A 89 7.65 -6.71 16.83
CA ASP A 89 7.59 -8.11 16.41
C ASP A 89 7.44 -8.26 14.90
N ASP A 90 6.95 -7.22 14.23
CA ASP A 90 6.79 -7.17 12.77
C ASP A 90 8.08 -6.77 12.06
N ILE A 91 9.15 -6.44 12.83
CA ILE A 91 10.44 -6.01 12.33
C ILE A 91 11.47 -7.14 12.48
N PHE A 92 12.01 -7.57 11.35
CA PHE A 92 13.00 -8.63 11.27
C PHE A 92 14.37 -8.05 10.93
N VAL A 93 15.38 -8.38 11.74
CA VAL A 93 16.76 -7.96 11.55
C VAL A 93 17.61 -9.21 11.33
N GLU A 94 18.27 -9.29 10.21
CA GLU A 94 19.12 -10.42 9.81
C GLU A 94 20.51 -9.94 9.44
N VAL A 95 21.53 -10.50 10.07
CA VAL A 95 22.93 -10.30 9.67
C VAL A 95 23.33 -11.36 8.67
N ILE A 96 23.74 -10.94 7.48
CA ILE A 96 24.16 -11.81 6.38
C ILE A 96 25.69 -12.01 6.48
N GLY A 97 26.09 -13.13 7.04
CA GLY A 97 27.49 -13.45 7.35
C GLY A 97 27.86 -13.12 8.80
N ALA A 98 29.09 -12.64 9.02
CA ALA A 98 29.54 -12.22 10.35
C ALA A 98 29.14 -10.75 10.64
N PRO A 99 28.90 -10.35 11.90
CA PRO A 99 28.53 -8.97 12.27
C PRO A 99 29.75 -8.03 12.22
N CYS A 100 30.39 -7.93 11.07
CA CYS A 100 31.60 -7.13 10.85
C CYS A 100 31.68 -6.59 9.43
N THR A 101 32.59 -5.65 9.23
CA THR A 101 32.78 -4.89 7.97
C THR A 101 32.80 -5.76 6.73
N GLY A 102 32.05 -5.36 5.72
CA GLY A 102 31.98 -6.04 4.41
C GLY A 102 30.87 -7.08 4.30
N ASN A 103 30.25 -7.47 5.41
CA ASN A 103 29.05 -8.32 5.42
C ASN A 103 27.79 -7.47 5.32
N GLY A 104 26.64 -8.12 5.15
CA GLY A 104 25.34 -7.45 5.00
C GLY A 104 24.53 -7.43 6.31
N ILE A 105 23.71 -6.40 6.46
CA ILE A 105 22.61 -6.38 7.41
C ILE A 105 21.32 -6.12 6.65
N ARG A 106 20.32 -6.98 6.85
CA ARG A 106 18.99 -6.82 6.26
C ARG A 106 18.02 -6.46 7.37
N VAL A 107 17.28 -5.39 7.14
CA VAL A 107 16.13 -5.03 7.96
C VAL A 107 14.89 -5.13 7.08
N SER A 108 13.87 -5.80 7.59
CA SER A 108 12.59 -5.96 6.88
C SER A 108 11.42 -5.80 7.84
N VAL A 109 10.31 -5.33 7.31
CA VAL A 109 9.07 -5.12 8.04
C VAL A 109 7.91 -5.70 7.25
N GLN A 110 6.91 -6.23 7.98
CA GLN A 110 5.68 -6.73 7.41
C GLN A 110 4.49 -6.09 8.14
N TYR A 111 3.58 -5.51 7.36
CA TYR A 111 2.31 -4.97 7.82
C TYR A 111 1.17 -5.70 7.15
N ASP A 112 0.48 -6.59 7.88
CA ASP A 112 -0.50 -7.53 7.32
C ASP A 112 -1.93 -7.00 7.29
N ASP A 113 -2.22 -5.94 8.05
CA ASP A 113 -3.58 -5.45 8.26
C ASP A 113 -3.90 -4.15 7.51
N PHE A 114 -3.28 -3.90 6.35
CA PHE A 114 -3.61 -2.71 5.56
C PHE A 114 -5.05 -2.78 5.04
N PRO A 115 -5.98 -1.90 5.51
CA PRO A 115 -7.38 -1.99 5.16
C PRO A 115 -7.65 -1.39 3.77
N ILE A 116 -8.38 -2.15 2.94
CA ILE A 116 -8.92 -1.68 1.66
C ILE A 116 -10.30 -1.09 1.92
N THR A 117 -10.50 0.17 1.52
CA THR A 117 -11.77 0.90 1.67
C THR A 117 -12.73 0.69 0.50
N MET A 118 -12.23 0.21 -0.64
CA MET A 118 -13.03 -0.03 -1.84
C MET A 118 -14.08 -1.12 -1.59
N PRO A 119 -15.38 -0.83 -1.80
CA PRO A 119 -16.45 -1.81 -1.60
C PRO A 119 -16.30 -2.98 -2.60
N PHE A 120 -16.72 -4.17 -2.17
CA PHE A 120 -16.73 -5.43 -2.94
C PHE A 120 -15.37 -6.05 -3.25
N ILE A 121 -14.24 -5.38 -3.09
CA ILE A 121 -12.90 -5.96 -3.33
C ILE A 121 -12.68 -7.18 -2.42
N GLY A 122 -13.09 -7.10 -1.15
CA GLY A 122 -12.96 -8.20 -0.20
C GLY A 122 -13.64 -9.50 -0.65
N THR A 123 -14.72 -9.42 -1.44
CA THR A 123 -15.39 -10.61 -1.99
C THR A 123 -14.60 -11.24 -3.15
N VAL A 124 -13.75 -10.48 -3.82
CA VAL A 124 -12.94 -10.94 -4.96
C VAL A 124 -11.60 -11.52 -4.50
N ILE A 125 -10.93 -10.85 -3.55
CA ILE A 125 -9.61 -11.26 -3.06
C ILE A 125 -9.66 -12.13 -1.78
N GLY A 126 -10.85 -12.33 -1.21
CA GLY A 126 -11.05 -13.16 -0.02
C GLY A 126 -10.76 -12.47 1.31
N GLY A 127 -10.51 -11.16 1.34
CA GLY A 127 -10.26 -10.36 2.55
C GLY A 127 -10.37 -8.87 2.29
N GLN A 128 -10.55 -8.10 3.34
CA GLN A 128 -10.60 -6.61 3.31
C GLN A 128 -9.23 -5.99 3.63
N THR A 129 -8.20 -6.81 3.82
CA THR A 129 -6.83 -6.37 4.14
C THR A 129 -5.84 -6.98 3.16
N ILE A 130 -4.73 -6.29 2.95
CA ILE A 130 -3.56 -6.80 2.20
C ILE A 130 -2.31 -6.61 3.05
N SER A 131 -1.31 -7.46 2.83
CA SER A 131 0.00 -7.31 3.45
C SER A 131 0.88 -6.38 2.62
N ILE A 132 1.55 -5.45 3.30
CA ILE A 132 2.56 -4.56 2.71
C ILE A 132 3.88 -4.87 3.42
N SER A 133 4.94 -5.17 2.67
CA SER A 133 6.26 -5.45 3.23
C SER A 133 7.31 -4.58 2.57
N ALA A 134 8.32 -4.19 3.36
CA ALA A 134 9.50 -3.50 2.87
C ALA A 134 10.77 -4.16 3.43
N SER A 135 11.85 -4.14 2.66
CA SER A 135 13.13 -4.71 3.06
C SER A 135 14.28 -3.89 2.48
N VAL A 136 15.29 -3.61 3.29
CA VAL A 136 16.53 -2.95 2.89
C VAL A 136 17.69 -3.79 3.37
N THR A 137 18.71 -3.91 2.54
CA THR A 137 19.99 -4.56 2.91
C THR A 137 21.09 -3.53 2.76
N ASP A 138 21.85 -3.31 3.82
CA ASP A 138 22.99 -2.40 3.84
C ASP A 138 24.28 -3.17 4.18
N THR A 139 25.43 -2.57 3.88
CA THR A 139 26.74 -3.14 4.19
C THR A 139 27.20 -2.71 5.57
N ILE A 140 27.64 -3.68 6.39
CA ILE A 140 28.20 -3.40 7.70
C ILE A 140 29.52 -2.65 7.55
N LEU A 141 29.59 -1.48 8.16
CA LEU A 141 30.73 -0.58 8.13
C LEU A 141 31.64 -0.70 9.36
N SER A 142 31.08 -1.18 10.49
CA SER A 142 31.76 -1.34 11.78
C SER A 142 31.04 -2.44 12.60
N PRO A 143 31.76 -3.22 13.44
CA PRO A 143 33.19 -3.26 13.67
C PRO A 143 33.97 -3.98 12.54
N GLY A 144 35.30 -3.83 12.56
CA GLY A 144 36.19 -4.63 11.70
C GLY A 144 36.13 -6.11 12.06
N CYS A 145 36.33 -6.99 11.10
CA CYS A 145 36.50 -8.43 11.33
C CYS A 145 37.90 -8.68 11.92
N ASN A 146 37.97 -9.28 13.13
CA ASN A 146 39.22 -9.74 13.73
C ASN A 146 39.50 -11.21 13.44
#